data_bd0eb6b25ffed7a2b45a847df324071e
#
_entry.id   bd0eb6b25ffed7a2b45a847df324071e
#
_cell.length_a   1.000
_cell.length_b   1.000
_cell.length_c   1.000
_cell.angle_alpha   90.00
_cell.angle_beta   90.00
_cell.angle_gamma   90.00
#
_symmetry.space_group_name_H-M   'P 1'
#
loop_
_entity.id
_entity.type
_entity.pdbx_description
1 polymer ?
#
loop_
_entity_poly.entity_id
_entity_poly.type
_entity_poly.pdbx_seq_one_letter_code
_entity_poly.pdbx_strand_id
1 'polypeptide(L)'
;NDICPPYPQCIEYISGQNTETCGDSFCPDNYTEIDGECYFANHISFLEALIDSNALLWEVIPRLHPNVIDREFGYQKWQNGHLDRLILNNNGLTTLPASICDIYSDIKEFDISNNSICPPYPPCIERVGYQKMDNCTQPLSCPEGHIVFDEQCYYYGDLQVLIDFTKLN
;
A
#
# COMPACT_ATOMS: atom_id res chain seq x y z
N ASN A 1 27.72 23.27 23.26
CA ASN A 1 27.74 22.15 22.30
C ASN A 1 26.38 22.08 21.58
N ASP A 2 26.44 21.96 20.26
CA ASP A 2 25.26 21.99 19.39
C ASP A 2 24.97 20.55 18.94
N ILE A 3 24.51 19.74 19.89
CA ILE A 3 24.08 18.38 19.57
C ILE A 3 22.57 18.43 19.32
N CYS A 4 22.18 18.15 18.08
CA CYS A 4 20.77 18.13 17.67
C CYS A 4 20.09 16.79 17.98
N PRO A 5 18.78 16.77 18.30
CA PRO A 5 18.03 15.53 18.37
C PRO A 5 17.99 14.81 16.98
N PRO A 6 17.70 13.50 16.93
CA PRO A 6 17.29 12.66 18.05
C PRO A 6 18.48 12.22 18.92
N TYR A 7 18.30 12.27 20.23
CA TYR A 7 19.32 11.80 21.16
C TYR A 7 19.24 10.29 21.35
N PRO A 8 20.39 9.61 21.56
CA PRO A 8 20.37 8.18 21.90
C PRO A 8 19.52 7.91 23.14
N GLN A 9 18.70 6.86 23.10
CA GLN A 9 17.75 6.47 24.18
C GLN A 9 18.42 6.22 25.54
N CYS A 10 19.74 6.07 25.57
CA CYS A 10 20.50 5.90 26.81
C CYS A 10 20.81 7.22 27.54
N ILE A 11 20.39 8.36 27.01
CA ILE A 11 20.64 9.69 27.61
C ILE A 11 19.32 10.20 28.19
N GLU A 12 19.18 10.10 29.51
CA GLU A 12 17.96 10.53 30.23
C GLU A 12 17.82 12.05 30.36
N TYR A 13 18.91 12.81 30.25
CA TYR A 13 18.87 14.26 30.43
C TYR A 13 20.04 14.98 29.71
N ILE A 14 19.70 15.93 28.86
CA ILE A 14 20.66 16.82 28.20
C ILE A 14 20.26 18.25 28.50
N SER A 15 21.06 18.94 29.34
CA SER A 15 20.84 20.37 29.64
C SER A 15 21.82 21.26 28.87
N GLY A 16 21.35 22.44 28.52
CA GLY A 16 22.22 23.52 27.98
C GLY A 16 22.66 23.30 26.53
N GLN A 17 21.94 22.55 25.74
CA GLN A 17 22.13 22.47 24.29
C GLN A 17 21.48 23.68 23.62
N ASN A 18 22.18 24.28 22.66
CA ASN A 18 21.56 25.24 21.75
C ASN A 18 20.97 24.47 20.55
N THR A 19 19.66 24.47 20.46
CA THR A 19 18.92 23.79 19.37
C THR A 19 18.48 24.77 18.28
N GLU A 20 18.81 26.07 18.39
CA GLU A 20 18.42 27.08 17.39
C GLU A 20 19.06 26.86 16.02
N THR A 21 20.17 26.14 15.96
CA THR A 21 20.89 25.79 14.74
C THR A 21 20.53 24.36 14.22
N CYS A 22 19.73 23.63 14.98
CA CYS A 22 19.19 22.37 14.51
C CYS A 22 18.19 22.68 13.39
N GLY A 23 18.44 22.16 12.20
CA GLY A 23 17.50 22.34 11.08
C GLY A 23 16.08 21.91 11.46
N ASP A 24 15.09 22.44 10.75
CA ASP A 24 13.65 22.30 11.04
C ASP A 24 13.13 20.85 11.05
N SER A 25 13.96 19.86 10.78
CA SER A 25 13.59 18.43 10.77
C SER A 25 14.25 17.68 11.92
N PHE A 26 13.44 17.21 12.83
CA PHE A 26 13.82 16.29 13.90
C PHE A 26 14.23 14.90 13.38
N CYS A 27 13.78 14.55 12.19
CA CYS A 27 13.97 13.24 11.58
C CYS A 27 15.14 13.22 10.59
N PRO A 28 15.79 12.05 10.38
CA PRO A 28 16.77 11.84 9.33
C PRO A 28 16.20 12.12 7.93
N ASP A 29 17.10 12.31 6.95
CA ASP A 29 16.71 12.40 5.55
C ASP A 29 15.86 11.18 5.15
N ASN A 30 14.84 11.41 4.30
CA ASN A 30 13.83 10.42 3.88
C ASN A 30 12.86 9.94 4.96
N TYR A 31 12.80 10.62 6.11
CA TYR A 31 11.79 10.39 7.13
C TYR A 31 10.88 11.61 7.26
N THR A 32 9.64 11.34 7.63
CA THR A 32 8.62 12.34 7.98
C THR A 32 8.35 12.27 9.47
N GLU A 33 8.32 13.43 10.13
CA GLU A 33 7.91 13.51 11.53
C GLU A 33 6.39 13.51 11.63
N ILE A 34 5.88 12.66 12.50
CA ILE A 34 4.46 12.65 12.87
C ILE A 34 4.38 12.43 14.38
N ASP A 35 3.80 13.39 15.09
CA ASP A 35 3.62 13.38 16.55
C ASP A 35 4.93 13.12 17.34
N GLY A 36 6.06 13.64 16.85
CA GLY A 36 7.37 13.50 17.50
C GLY A 36 8.10 12.19 17.20
N GLU A 37 7.57 11.38 16.31
CA GLU A 37 8.16 10.12 15.85
C GLU A 37 8.55 10.20 14.37
N CYS A 38 9.61 9.51 13.97
CA CYS A 38 10.11 9.52 12.59
C CYS A 38 9.65 8.28 11.82
N TYR A 39 8.98 8.49 10.70
CA TYR A 39 8.49 7.44 9.80
C TYR A 39 9.12 7.55 8.42
N PHE A 40 9.46 6.44 7.80
CA PHE A 40 10.03 6.42 6.47
C PHE A 40 9.05 7.02 5.46
N ALA A 41 9.46 8.07 4.75
CA ALA A 41 8.56 8.92 3.95
C ALA A 41 7.80 8.15 2.87
N ASN A 42 8.42 7.17 2.21
CA ASN A 42 7.75 6.36 1.17
C ASN A 42 6.60 5.54 1.74
N HIS A 43 6.72 5.04 2.98
CA HIS A 43 5.65 4.28 3.63
C HIS A 43 4.46 5.16 3.96
N ILE A 44 4.73 6.39 4.40
CA ILE A 44 3.69 7.40 4.65
C ILE A 44 2.98 7.76 3.34
N SER A 45 3.74 8.12 2.31
CA SER A 45 3.19 8.51 1.01
C SER A 45 2.36 7.40 0.36
N PHE A 46 2.74 6.13 0.54
CA PHE A 46 1.91 5.01 0.10
C PHE A 46 0.56 4.96 0.81
N LEU A 47 0.55 5.11 2.15
CA LEU A 47 -0.70 5.07 2.92
C LEU A 47 -1.61 6.26 2.59
N GLU A 48 -1.05 7.46 2.39
CA GLU A 48 -1.79 8.62 1.92
C GLU A 48 -2.43 8.35 0.55
N ALA A 49 -1.64 7.84 -0.41
CA ALA A 49 -2.14 7.48 -1.73
C ALA A 49 -3.21 6.37 -1.68
N LEU A 50 -3.10 5.42 -0.75
CA LEU A 50 -4.09 4.36 -0.55
C LEU A 50 -5.43 4.94 -0.07
N ILE A 51 -5.38 5.88 0.87
CA ILE A 51 -6.57 6.56 1.39
C ILE A 51 -7.23 7.39 0.29
N ASP A 52 -6.46 8.23 -0.39
CA ASP A 52 -6.96 9.12 -1.43
C ASP A 52 -7.60 8.34 -2.59
N SER A 53 -6.94 7.26 -3.04
CA SER A 53 -7.41 6.46 -4.17
C SER A 53 -8.67 5.64 -3.88
N ASN A 54 -8.97 5.39 -2.61
CA ASN A 54 -10.14 4.62 -2.20
C ASN A 54 -11.28 5.51 -1.67
N ALA A 55 -11.12 6.84 -1.70
CA ALA A 55 -12.07 7.81 -1.14
C ALA A 55 -12.53 7.41 0.28
N LEU A 56 -11.63 6.80 1.01
CA LEU A 56 -11.91 6.37 2.36
C LEU A 56 -12.10 7.64 3.20
N LEU A 57 -13.26 7.73 3.84
CA LEU A 57 -13.54 8.72 4.88
C LEU A 57 -12.72 8.45 6.15
N TRP A 58 -11.58 7.84 5.99
CA TRP A 58 -10.59 7.81 7.04
C TRP A 58 -10.10 9.24 7.19
N GLU A 59 -10.84 9.99 7.95
CA GLU A 59 -10.40 11.28 8.40
C GLU A 59 -9.06 11.07 9.04
N VAL A 60 -8.07 11.26 8.20
CA VAL A 60 -6.69 11.20 8.59
C VAL A 60 -6.32 9.76 8.95
N ILE A 61 -5.32 9.27 8.32
CA ILE A 61 -4.49 8.32 9.06
C ILE A 61 -4.32 8.99 10.43
N PRO A 62 -5.12 8.66 11.41
CA PRO A 62 -5.01 9.35 12.65
C PRO A 62 -3.76 8.79 13.14
N ARG A 63 -2.77 9.58 12.63
CA ARG A 63 -1.92 9.26 13.62
C ARG A 63 -1.57 7.82 13.48
N LEU A 64 -0.74 7.62 12.56
CA LEU A 64 0.11 6.46 12.40
C LEU A 64 0.84 6.18 13.71
N HIS A 65 0.09 6.21 14.79
CA HIS A 65 0.57 5.71 16.04
C HIS A 65 0.89 4.25 15.82
N PRO A 66 2.14 3.86 15.99
CA PRO A 66 2.61 2.51 15.70
C PRO A 66 1.88 1.39 16.45
N ASN A 67 0.94 1.74 17.31
CA ASN A 67 0.20 0.82 18.18
C ASN A 67 -1.33 0.99 18.13
N VAL A 68 -1.87 1.72 17.16
CA VAL A 68 -3.33 1.78 17.01
C VAL A 68 -3.80 0.50 16.33
N ILE A 69 -4.22 -0.44 17.16
CA ILE A 69 -5.03 -1.57 16.72
C ILE A 69 -6.47 -1.05 16.57
N ASP A 70 -6.74 -0.30 15.53
CA ASP A 70 -8.11 -0.05 15.16
C ASP A 70 -8.58 -1.21 14.29
N ARG A 71 -9.37 -2.09 14.89
CA ARG A 71 -9.91 -3.27 14.20
C ARG A 71 -10.96 -2.90 13.14
N GLU A 72 -11.42 -1.65 13.13
CA GLU A 72 -12.39 -1.18 12.13
C GLU A 72 -11.73 -0.81 10.81
N PHE A 73 -10.43 -0.46 10.82
CA PHE A 73 -9.72 0.06 9.63
C PHE A 73 -8.45 -0.71 9.28
N GLY A 74 -8.34 -1.96 9.70
CA GLY A 74 -7.15 -2.77 9.44
C GLY A 74 -6.11 -2.69 10.57
N TYR A 75 -5.02 -3.39 10.37
CA TYR A 75 -3.94 -3.47 11.34
C TYR A 75 -2.62 -3.03 10.71
N GLN A 76 -1.93 -2.12 11.38
CA GLN A 76 -0.60 -1.67 11.01
C GLN A 76 0.37 -1.97 12.15
N LYS A 77 1.57 -2.40 11.81
CA LYS A 77 2.68 -2.50 12.75
C LYS A 77 3.90 -1.82 12.17
N TRP A 78 4.47 -0.93 12.95
CA TRP A 78 5.67 -0.19 12.60
C TRP A 78 6.86 -0.65 13.44
N GLN A 79 8.04 -0.65 12.85
CA GLN A 79 9.29 -0.97 13.51
C GLN A 79 10.39 -0.04 13.00
N ASN A 80 10.98 0.75 13.89
CA ASN A 80 12.04 1.72 13.56
C ASN A 80 11.63 2.68 12.41
N GLY A 81 10.39 3.16 12.43
CA GLY A 81 9.86 4.04 11.40
C GLY A 81 9.45 3.37 10.09
N HIS A 82 9.61 2.06 9.94
CA HIS A 82 9.19 1.29 8.77
C HIS A 82 7.91 0.50 9.04
N LEU A 83 7.04 0.42 8.05
CA LEU A 83 5.83 -0.39 8.08
C LEU A 83 6.21 -1.87 7.95
N ASP A 84 6.09 -2.62 9.04
CA ASP A 84 6.48 -4.03 9.15
C ASP A 84 5.33 -4.99 8.76
N ARG A 85 4.09 -4.60 9.08
CA ARG A 85 2.88 -5.35 8.72
C ARG A 85 1.73 -4.43 8.34
N LEU A 86 0.97 -4.84 7.33
CA LEU A 86 -0.22 -4.14 6.86
C LEU A 86 -1.31 -5.15 6.53
N ILE A 87 -2.33 -5.21 7.38
CA ILE A 87 -3.47 -6.12 7.24
C ILE A 87 -4.73 -5.30 6.99
N LEU A 88 -5.19 -5.31 5.76
CA LEU A 88 -6.31 -4.51 5.25
C LEU A 88 -7.42 -5.39 4.66
N ASN A 89 -7.52 -6.62 5.12
CA ASN A 89 -8.57 -7.52 4.63
C ASN A 89 -9.96 -7.01 5.03
N ASN A 90 -10.91 -7.10 4.10
CA ASN A 90 -12.31 -6.70 4.31
C ASN A 90 -12.51 -5.21 4.68
N ASN A 91 -11.73 -4.32 4.06
CA ASN A 91 -11.80 -2.87 4.28
C ASN A 91 -12.51 -2.10 3.15
N GLY A 92 -13.10 -2.79 2.19
CA GLY A 92 -13.83 -2.16 1.08
C GLY A 92 -12.92 -1.46 0.06
N LEU A 93 -11.63 -1.79 0.03
CA LEU A 93 -10.70 -1.23 -0.93
C LEU A 93 -11.11 -1.57 -2.36
N THR A 94 -11.00 -0.60 -3.25
CA THR A 94 -11.29 -0.74 -4.69
C THR A 94 -10.05 -0.57 -5.57
N THR A 95 -9.02 0.04 -5.01
CA THR A 95 -7.78 0.38 -5.72
C THR A 95 -6.57 0.10 -4.84
N LEU A 96 -5.49 -0.40 -5.44
CA LEU A 96 -4.18 -0.51 -4.79
C LEU A 96 -3.18 0.37 -5.55
N PRO A 97 -2.64 1.43 -4.92
CA PRO A 97 -1.67 2.32 -5.56
C PRO A 97 -0.41 1.58 -5.98
N ALA A 98 0.14 1.93 -7.15
CA ALA A 98 1.37 1.32 -7.67
C ALA A 98 2.59 1.59 -6.77
N SER A 99 2.57 2.66 -5.97
CA SER A 99 3.60 2.98 -4.97
C SER A 99 3.79 1.92 -3.88
N ILE A 100 2.87 0.95 -3.75
CA ILE A 100 3.11 -0.23 -2.92
C ILE A 100 4.39 -0.95 -3.32
N CYS A 101 4.75 -0.94 -4.59
CA CYS A 101 5.95 -1.62 -5.08
C CYS A 101 7.25 -1.00 -4.56
N ASP A 102 7.23 0.24 -4.13
CA ASP A 102 8.40 0.92 -3.56
C ASP A 102 8.70 0.46 -2.13
N ILE A 103 7.71 -0.17 -1.46
CA ILE A 103 7.79 -0.55 -0.05
C ILE A 103 7.46 -2.03 0.21
N TYR A 104 6.94 -2.76 -0.78
CA TYR A 104 6.42 -4.12 -0.61
C TYR A 104 7.47 -5.10 -0.05
N SER A 105 8.73 -4.92 -0.44
CA SER A 105 9.84 -5.75 0.07
C SER A 105 10.13 -5.55 1.55
N ASP A 106 9.74 -4.42 2.13
CA ASP A 106 9.97 -4.08 3.53
C ASP A 106 8.86 -4.62 4.45
N ILE A 107 7.71 -4.95 3.87
CA ILE A 107 6.53 -5.42 4.60
C ILE A 107 6.60 -6.95 4.76
N LYS A 108 6.70 -7.43 6.00
CA LYS A 108 6.77 -8.86 6.30
C LYS A 108 5.43 -9.58 6.21
N GLU A 109 4.34 -8.87 6.46
CA GLU A 109 2.99 -9.42 6.38
C GLU A 109 2.05 -8.41 5.74
N PHE A 110 1.51 -8.80 4.58
CA PHE A 110 0.61 -7.98 3.78
C PHE A 110 -0.63 -8.79 3.41
N ASP A 111 -1.81 -8.30 3.82
CA ASP A 111 -3.09 -8.95 3.49
C ASP A 111 -4.12 -7.89 3.07
N ILE A 112 -4.53 -7.96 1.81
CA ILE A 112 -5.58 -7.13 1.19
C ILE A 112 -6.75 -7.97 0.69
N SER A 113 -6.89 -9.20 1.17
CA SER A 113 -7.96 -10.10 0.77
C SER A 113 -9.35 -9.58 1.14
N ASN A 114 -10.39 -10.14 0.53
CA ASN A 114 -11.79 -9.79 0.79
C ASN A 114 -12.14 -8.31 0.57
N ASN A 115 -11.44 -7.65 -0.35
CA ASN A 115 -11.75 -6.31 -0.83
C ASN A 115 -12.41 -6.37 -2.23
N SER A 116 -12.48 -5.26 -2.92
CA SER A 116 -13.05 -5.13 -4.29
C SER A 116 -12.02 -4.50 -5.24
N ILE A 117 -10.74 -4.84 -5.05
CA ILE A 117 -9.65 -4.30 -5.87
C ILE A 117 -9.69 -4.96 -7.24
N CYS A 118 -9.84 -4.14 -8.28
CA CYS A 118 -9.90 -4.60 -9.65
C CYS A 118 -8.51 -4.66 -10.30
N PRO A 119 -8.26 -5.63 -11.20
CA PRO A 119 -7.03 -5.63 -12.00
C PRO A 119 -6.98 -4.44 -12.98
N PRO A 120 -5.80 -4.03 -13.48
CA PRO A 120 -4.51 -4.69 -13.26
C PRO A 120 -3.92 -4.38 -11.88
N TYR A 121 -3.32 -5.38 -11.27
CA TYR A 121 -2.64 -5.23 -9.98
C TYR A 121 -1.21 -4.71 -10.15
N PRO A 122 -0.64 -4.00 -9.15
CA PRO A 122 0.77 -3.62 -9.16
C PRO A 122 1.68 -4.85 -9.38
N PRO A 123 2.71 -4.74 -10.25
CA PRO A 123 3.48 -5.90 -10.71
C PRO A 123 4.32 -6.59 -9.62
N CYS A 124 4.55 -5.92 -8.50
CA CYS A 124 5.27 -6.47 -7.34
C CYS A 124 4.40 -7.39 -6.47
N ILE A 125 3.07 -7.35 -6.64
CA ILE A 125 2.14 -8.12 -5.81
C ILE A 125 1.89 -9.48 -6.44
N GLU A 126 2.41 -10.51 -5.81
CA GLU A 126 2.23 -11.90 -6.29
C GLU A 126 0.86 -12.49 -5.91
N ARG A 127 0.27 -12.02 -4.80
CA ARG A 127 -0.99 -12.55 -4.27
C ARG A 127 -1.84 -11.43 -3.68
N VAL A 128 -3.00 -11.22 -4.26
CA VAL A 128 -4.00 -10.24 -3.77
C VAL A 128 -5.07 -10.90 -2.87
N GLY A 129 -5.07 -12.23 -2.76
CA GLY A 129 -6.15 -12.97 -2.12
C GLY A 129 -7.48 -12.86 -2.89
N TYR A 130 -8.56 -13.32 -2.25
CA TYR A 130 -9.90 -13.20 -2.85
C TYR A 130 -10.31 -11.72 -2.95
N GLN A 131 -10.85 -11.32 -4.12
CA GLN A 131 -11.43 -10.00 -4.37
C GLN A 131 -12.87 -10.14 -4.88
N LYS A 132 -13.75 -9.22 -4.46
CA LYS A 132 -15.11 -9.12 -4.98
C LYS A 132 -15.08 -8.37 -6.32
N MET A 133 -15.28 -9.07 -7.43
CA MET A 133 -15.13 -8.51 -8.77
C MET A 133 -16.41 -7.89 -9.35
N ASP A 134 -17.53 -7.92 -8.61
CA ASP A 134 -18.87 -7.51 -9.07
C ASP A 134 -18.92 -6.07 -9.63
N ASN A 135 -18.02 -5.20 -9.18
CA ASN A 135 -17.96 -3.80 -9.59
C ASN A 135 -16.75 -3.45 -10.48
N CYS A 136 -16.00 -4.45 -10.92
CA CYS A 136 -14.87 -4.22 -11.80
C CYS A 136 -15.36 -3.90 -13.23
N THR A 137 -15.58 -2.61 -13.50
CA THR A 137 -16.05 -2.13 -14.81
C THR A 137 -14.93 -1.97 -15.85
N GLN A 138 -13.69 -2.22 -15.50
CA GLN A 138 -12.60 -2.21 -16.48
C GLN A 138 -12.75 -3.42 -17.39
N PRO A 139 -12.80 -3.24 -18.72
CA PRO A 139 -12.65 -4.36 -19.61
C PRO A 139 -11.30 -5.00 -19.27
N LEU A 140 -11.31 -6.30 -19.02
CA LEU A 140 -10.09 -7.07 -18.93
C LEU A 140 -9.25 -6.71 -20.16
N SER A 141 -8.19 -5.94 -19.99
CA SER A 141 -7.25 -5.68 -21.06
C SER A 141 -6.40 -6.94 -21.19
N CYS A 142 -6.77 -7.77 -22.12
CA CYS A 142 -6.01 -8.96 -22.40
C CYS A 142 -4.68 -8.61 -23.08
N PRO A 143 -3.64 -9.41 -22.87
CA PRO A 143 -2.39 -9.29 -23.64
C PRO A 143 -2.64 -9.30 -25.15
N GLU A 144 -1.72 -8.75 -25.91
CA GLU A 144 -1.79 -8.75 -27.37
C GLU A 144 -2.03 -10.18 -27.91
N GLY A 145 -2.98 -10.33 -28.82
CA GLY A 145 -3.38 -11.63 -29.36
C GLY A 145 -4.40 -12.41 -28.52
N HIS A 146 -4.89 -11.86 -27.43
CA HIS A 146 -5.93 -12.43 -26.61
C HIS A 146 -7.22 -11.61 -26.67
N ILE A 147 -8.35 -12.27 -26.46
CA ILE A 147 -9.67 -11.63 -26.35
C ILE A 147 -10.33 -11.98 -25.04
N VAL A 148 -11.17 -11.09 -24.54
CA VAL A 148 -11.99 -11.33 -23.35
C VAL A 148 -13.19 -12.19 -23.73
N PHE A 149 -13.38 -13.31 -23.04
CA PHE A 149 -14.58 -14.13 -23.10
C PHE A 149 -14.89 -14.64 -21.69
N ASP A 150 -16.12 -14.43 -21.22
CA ASP A 150 -16.57 -14.81 -19.88
C ASP A 150 -15.58 -14.39 -18.77
N GLU A 151 -15.18 -13.10 -18.81
CA GLU A 151 -14.25 -12.46 -17.84
C GLU A 151 -12.85 -13.10 -17.79
N GLN A 152 -12.45 -13.85 -18.79
CA GLN A 152 -11.11 -14.45 -18.93
C GLN A 152 -10.48 -14.10 -20.27
N CYS A 153 -9.14 -14.06 -20.28
CA CYS A 153 -8.37 -13.84 -21.50
C CYS A 153 -8.04 -15.16 -22.18
N TYR A 154 -8.51 -15.32 -23.42
CA TYR A 154 -8.22 -16.47 -24.26
C TYR A 154 -7.39 -16.05 -25.46
N TYR A 155 -6.44 -16.88 -25.86
CA TYR A 155 -5.69 -16.63 -27.09
C TYR A 155 -6.63 -16.70 -28.29
N TYR A 156 -6.63 -15.67 -29.13
CA TYR A 156 -7.56 -15.54 -30.24
C TYR A 156 -7.49 -16.74 -31.21
N GLY A 157 -6.28 -17.26 -31.45
CA GLY A 157 -6.09 -18.44 -32.33
C GLY A 157 -6.81 -19.69 -31.84
N ASP A 158 -6.88 -19.93 -30.52
CA ASP A 158 -7.56 -21.12 -29.96
C ASP A 158 -9.07 -21.00 -30.11
N LEU A 159 -9.62 -19.80 -29.90
CA LEU A 159 -11.05 -19.54 -30.08
C LEU A 159 -11.46 -19.60 -31.57
N GLN A 160 -10.59 -19.16 -32.48
CA GLN A 160 -10.87 -19.24 -33.92
C GLN A 160 -11.04 -20.67 -34.37
N VAL A 161 -10.27 -21.62 -33.86
CA VAL A 161 -10.39 -23.05 -34.15
C VAL A 161 -11.78 -23.56 -33.71
N LEU A 162 -12.27 -23.15 -32.54
CA LEU A 162 -13.60 -23.56 -32.04
C LEU A 162 -14.73 -22.96 -32.89
N ILE A 163 -14.57 -21.67 -33.30
CA ILE A 163 -15.56 -21.02 -34.18
C ILE A 163 -15.64 -21.71 -35.55
N ASP A 164 -14.48 -22.08 -36.13
CA ASP A 164 -14.46 -22.78 -37.42
C ASP A 164 -15.03 -24.18 -37.30
N PHE A 165 -14.83 -24.85 -36.18
CA PHE A 165 -15.45 -26.15 -35.90
C PHE A 165 -17.00 -26.08 -35.88
N THR A 166 -17.56 -25.01 -35.30
CA THR A 166 -19.01 -24.81 -35.22
C THR A 166 -19.64 -24.43 -36.58
N LYS A 167 -18.85 -23.93 -37.53
CA LYS A 167 -19.31 -23.57 -38.87
C LYS A 167 -19.29 -24.76 -39.86
N LEU A 168 -18.55 -25.81 -39.50
CA LEU A 168 -18.37 -26.98 -40.36
C LEU A 168 -19.37 -28.14 -40.06
N ASN A 169 -20.17 -28.01 -39.01
CA ASN A 169 -21.24 -28.90 -38.59
C ASN A 169 -22.58 -28.18 -38.61
#